data_fa39d70f7914d736f5348eabb5800fd4
#
_entry.id   fa39d70f7914d736f5348eabb5800fd4
#
_cell.length_a   1.000
_cell.length_b   1.000
_cell.length_c   1.000
_cell.angle_alpha   90.00
_cell.angle_beta   90.00
_cell.angle_gamma   90.00
#
_symmetry.space_group_name_H-M   'P 1'
#
loop_
_entity.id
_entity.type
_entity.pdbx_description
1 polymer ?
#
loop_
_entity_poly.entity_id
_entity_poly.type
_entity_poly.pdbx_seq_one_letter_code
_entity_poly.pdbx_strand_id
1 'polypeptide(L)'
;FSVHIWNKTYVYSLIELVRKVLPAAKIVVGGPEVAFEPERIFNEKSEIDFIVQGEGEICFSELLKALKNADDKVPAHIAYRDKNGAVQINGGVTVVEDLAELGFPYPDLETIVAENKIVYYECTRGCPFQCSYCLSGISHSVRRRPLEKVLLDLEHFMEAKVPLVKFVDRTYNLDETYFLPIMHYLSMADTETTFHFEIKADLLSENTLKFLETVPEGRFQFEIGVQSTNTKTLEAIGRENNWKKLADNVGRLLQNNNIHLHLDLIAGLPYEGLKEFIKSFNDVYGLRPHMLQLGFLKVLQGTVMQSQAQEHGLLYMSEPPYEVVQTKYMGYEELRFLKVLEDVFENTYNTGKFNNVLAYLIKANNGTAFDFYRKLTEWWESRGLYPQGHNARGVTKLLWEFTCDCYPSEKTNVKEILRFDVFVSQPNWLPSWMGWKTAELNERAMAFWRDKDEVRQYLPDYIFSTWRQIRKNYPIEAFDYNVYSGVAERVVFMADYSNGKCIVKPLISKYLQNN
;
A
#
# COMPACT_ATOMS: atom_id res chain seq x y z
N PHE A 1 13.62 -18.89 -14.84
CA PHE A 1 12.42 -18.30 -14.28
C PHE A 1 12.65 -17.91 -12.82
N SER A 2 12.16 -16.72 -12.40
CA SER A 2 12.09 -16.33 -11.00
C SER A 2 10.69 -16.65 -10.46
N VAL A 3 10.62 -17.49 -9.42
CA VAL A 3 9.36 -18.05 -8.92
C VAL A 3 9.03 -17.44 -7.56
N HIS A 4 7.93 -16.70 -7.55
CA HIS A 4 7.39 -16.00 -6.39
C HIS A 4 5.94 -16.40 -6.12
N ILE A 5 5.42 -16.09 -4.95
CA ILE A 5 4.06 -16.42 -4.54
C ILE A 5 2.99 -15.96 -5.55
N TRP A 6 3.21 -14.83 -6.24
CA TRP A 6 2.24 -14.29 -7.19
C TRP A 6 2.30 -14.88 -8.60
N ASN A 7 3.36 -15.60 -8.95
CA ASN A 7 3.53 -16.15 -10.31
C ASN A 7 3.77 -17.66 -10.37
N LYS A 8 3.86 -18.36 -9.24
CA LYS A 8 4.22 -19.79 -9.17
C LYS A 8 3.37 -20.65 -10.09
N THR A 9 2.04 -20.56 -9.97
CA THR A 9 1.10 -21.37 -10.78
C THR A 9 1.28 -21.12 -12.28
N TYR A 10 1.45 -19.85 -12.67
CA TYR A 10 1.70 -19.49 -14.06
C TYR A 10 3.05 -20.01 -14.57
N VAL A 11 4.11 -19.81 -13.78
CA VAL A 11 5.47 -20.26 -14.14
C VAL A 11 5.52 -21.79 -14.28
N TYR A 12 4.85 -22.53 -13.40
CA TYR A 12 4.80 -23.98 -13.48
C TYR A 12 4.12 -24.47 -14.77
N SER A 13 3.07 -23.81 -15.19
CA SER A 13 2.42 -24.10 -16.48
C SER A 13 3.31 -23.75 -17.67
N LEU A 14 4.07 -22.64 -17.59
CA LEU A 14 5.04 -22.27 -18.63
C LEU A 14 6.20 -23.26 -18.73
N ILE A 15 6.73 -23.77 -17.62
CA ILE A 15 7.80 -24.76 -17.59
C ILE A 15 7.40 -26.00 -18.38
N GLU A 16 6.19 -26.53 -18.17
CA GLU A 16 5.66 -27.67 -18.90
C GLU A 16 5.55 -27.38 -20.42
N LEU A 17 5.07 -26.21 -20.77
CA LEU A 17 4.96 -25.79 -22.17
C LEU A 17 6.34 -25.64 -22.82
N VAL A 18 7.28 -24.97 -22.14
CA VAL A 18 8.66 -24.78 -22.64
C VAL A 18 9.33 -26.12 -22.87
N ARG A 19 9.19 -27.09 -21.96
CA ARG A 19 9.77 -28.44 -22.12
C ARG A 19 9.21 -29.14 -23.36
N LYS A 20 7.91 -28.97 -23.65
CA LYS A 20 7.28 -29.58 -24.86
C LYS A 20 7.74 -28.90 -26.15
N VAL A 21 7.89 -27.61 -26.18
CA VAL A 21 8.23 -26.83 -27.39
C VAL A 21 9.73 -26.80 -27.63
N LEU A 22 10.51 -26.75 -26.57
CA LEU A 22 11.98 -26.65 -26.58
C LEU A 22 12.60 -27.76 -25.70
N PRO A 23 12.53 -29.06 -26.13
CA PRO A 23 12.93 -30.19 -25.27
C PRO A 23 14.41 -30.18 -24.87
N ALA A 24 15.25 -29.51 -25.64
CA ALA A 24 16.69 -29.41 -25.37
C ALA A 24 17.06 -28.17 -24.51
N ALA A 25 16.11 -27.27 -24.23
CA ALA A 25 16.37 -26.08 -23.41
C ALA A 25 16.67 -26.48 -21.96
N LYS A 26 17.64 -25.78 -21.35
CA LYS A 26 17.90 -25.92 -19.93
C LYS A 26 16.95 -25.03 -19.14
N ILE A 27 16.16 -25.61 -18.26
CA ILE A 27 15.18 -24.94 -17.43
C ILE A 27 15.79 -24.69 -16.07
N VAL A 28 16.03 -23.41 -15.76
CA VAL A 28 16.57 -22.94 -14.48
C VAL A 28 15.50 -22.16 -13.76
N VAL A 29 15.25 -22.49 -12.49
CA VAL A 29 14.35 -21.76 -11.62
C VAL A 29 15.09 -21.23 -10.39
N GLY A 30 14.61 -20.12 -9.81
CA GLY A 30 15.10 -19.52 -8.58
C GLY A 30 13.98 -18.72 -7.93
N GLY A 31 14.26 -18.16 -6.76
CA GLY A 31 13.29 -17.37 -6.00
C GLY A 31 12.70 -18.13 -4.81
N PRO A 32 11.96 -17.41 -3.93
CA PRO A 32 11.58 -17.96 -2.62
C PRO A 32 10.66 -19.18 -2.66
N GLU A 33 9.91 -19.38 -3.74
CA GLU A 33 8.99 -20.53 -3.85
C GLU A 33 9.68 -21.86 -4.15
N VAL A 34 10.95 -21.84 -4.55
CA VAL A 34 11.69 -23.04 -4.98
C VAL A 34 13.02 -23.26 -4.23
N ALA A 35 13.50 -22.24 -3.50
CA ALA A 35 14.85 -22.26 -2.95
C ALA A 35 15.03 -23.14 -1.70
N PHE A 36 13.96 -23.37 -0.92
CA PHE A 36 14.06 -23.99 0.41
C PHE A 36 13.93 -25.52 0.41
N GLU A 37 13.19 -26.11 -0.53
CA GLU A 37 12.90 -27.53 -0.60
C GLU A 37 13.14 -28.10 -2.02
N PRO A 38 14.39 -28.07 -2.53
CA PRO A 38 14.67 -28.44 -3.92
C PRO A 38 14.28 -29.87 -4.27
N GLU A 39 14.42 -30.82 -3.36
CA GLU A 39 14.00 -32.21 -3.59
C GLU A 39 12.50 -32.33 -3.87
N ARG A 40 11.68 -31.66 -3.08
CA ARG A 40 10.23 -31.60 -3.30
C ARG A 40 9.90 -30.96 -4.64
N ILE A 41 10.53 -29.83 -4.98
CA ILE A 41 10.31 -29.12 -6.23
C ILE A 41 10.67 -29.99 -7.45
N PHE A 42 11.79 -30.71 -7.40
CA PHE A 42 12.13 -31.65 -8.47
C PHE A 42 11.13 -32.81 -8.59
N ASN A 43 10.55 -33.28 -7.47
CA ASN A 43 9.51 -34.30 -7.51
C ASN A 43 8.19 -33.80 -8.07
N GLU A 44 7.83 -32.56 -7.79
CA GLU A 44 6.63 -31.89 -8.32
C GLU A 44 6.78 -31.53 -9.81
N LYS A 45 7.99 -31.16 -10.27
CA LYS A 45 8.28 -30.66 -11.62
C LYS A 45 9.55 -31.29 -12.19
N SER A 46 9.35 -32.41 -12.88
CA SER A 46 10.44 -33.18 -13.51
C SER A 46 11.13 -32.43 -14.66
N GLU A 47 10.48 -31.41 -15.20
CA GLU A 47 10.95 -30.56 -16.31
C GLU A 47 12.10 -29.65 -15.91
N ILE A 48 12.30 -29.39 -14.62
CA ILE A 48 13.33 -28.48 -14.11
C ILE A 48 14.69 -29.19 -14.14
N ASP A 49 15.71 -28.53 -14.71
CA ASP A 49 17.09 -29.00 -14.72
C ASP A 49 17.88 -28.48 -13.50
N PHE A 50 17.70 -27.18 -13.13
CA PHE A 50 18.48 -26.50 -12.10
C PHE A 50 17.61 -25.63 -11.22
N ILE A 51 17.92 -25.60 -9.92
CA ILE A 51 17.31 -24.69 -8.93
C ILE A 51 18.43 -23.86 -8.31
N VAL A 52 18.32 -22.52 -8.43
CA VAL A 52 19.19 -21.57 -7.75
C VAL A 52 18.69 -21.36 -6.32
N GLN A 53 19.56 -21.62 -5.33
CA GLN A 53 19.20 -21.55 -3.92
C GLN A 53 19.68 -20.23 -3.28
N GLY A 54 18.73 -19.36 -2.93
CA GLY A 54 19.01 -18.06 -2.32
C GLY A 54 19.16 -16.91 -3.31
N GLU A 55 20.15 -16.04 -3.08
CA GLU A 55 20.40 -14.87 -3.92
C GLU A 55 21.14 -15.26 -5.19
N GLY A 56 20.48 -15.08 -6.33
CA GLY A 56 20.87 -15.70 -7.58
C GLY A 56 21.89 -14.95 -8.43
N GLU A 57 22.17 -13.69 -8.13
CA GLU A 57 22.91 -12.81 -9.04
C GLU A 57 24.28 -13.37 -9.45
N ILE A 58 25.03 -13.88 -8.50
CA ILE A 58 26.37 -14.43 -8.74
C ILE A 58 26.30 -15.87 -9.23
N CYS A 59 25.66 -16.76 -8.46
CA CYS A 59 25.68 -18.20 -8.76
C CYS A 59 24.93 -18.54 -10.06
N PHE A 60 23.90 -17.80 -10.44
CA PHE A 60 23.25 -17.95 -11.74
C PHE A 60 24.17 -17.50 -12.90
N SER A 61 24.93 -16.42 -12.71
CA SER A 61 25.94 -16.00 -13.69
C SER A 61 27.02 -17.06 -13.90
N GLU A 62 27.48 -17.69 -12.80
CA GLU A 62 28.44 -18.79 -12.85
C GLU A 62 27.85 -20.02 -13.54
N LEU A 63 26.59 -20.37 -13.26
CA LEU A 63 25.90 -21.47 -13.95
C LEU A 63 25.84 -21.23 -15.46
N LEU A 64 25.49 -20.00 -15.89
CA LEU A 64 25.45 -19.67 -17.31
C LEU A 64 26.82 -19.80 -17.99
N LYS A 65 27.90 -19.40 -17.30
CA LYS A 65 29.28 -19.58 -17.80
C LYS A 65 29.65 -21.06 -17.92
N ALA A 66 29.35 -21.88 -16.91
CA ALA A 66 29.59 -23.31 -16.92
C ALA A 66 28.83 -24.02 -18.07
N LEU A 67 27.53 -23.70 -18.22
CA LEU A 67 26.72 -24.27 -19.32
C LEU A 67 27.22 -23.84 -20.70
N LYS A 68 27.66 -22.60 -20.87
CA LYS A 68 28.24 -22.12 -22.14
C LYS A 68 29.55 -22.81 -22.50
N ASN A 69 30.38 -23.08 -21.50
CA ASN A 69 31.69 -23.74 -21.69
C ASN A 69 31.60 -25.27 -21.74
N ALA A 70 30.40 -25.84 -21.64
CA ALA A 70 30.16 -27.28 -21.50
C ALA A 70 30.95 -27.91 -20.33
N ASP A 71 31.05 -27.17 -19.23
CA ASP A 71 31.72 -27.60 -18.01
C ASP A 71 30.87 -28.66 -17.31
N ASP A 72 31.45 -29.78 -16.92
CA ASP A 72 30.73 -30.83 -16.18
C ASP A 72 30.50 -30.46 -14.69
N LYS A 73 31.17 -29.43 -14.20
CA LYS A 73 31.08 -28.97 -12.81
C LYS A 73 29.98 -27.94 -12.63
N VAL A 74 28.92 -28.33 -11.94
CA VAL A 74 27.87 -27.40 -11.52
C VAL A 74 28.38 -26.51 -10.36
N PRO A 75 28.17 -25.15 -10.43
CA PRO A 75 28.59 -24.26 -9.37
C PRO A 75 27.95 -24.58 -8.00
N ALA A 76 28.50 -24.00 -6.94
CA ALA A 76 27.91 -24.07 -5.61
C ALA A 76 26.52 -23.38 -5.58
N HIS A 77 25.70 -23.72 -4.60
CA HIS A 77 24.36 -23.16 -4.39
C HIS A 77 23.33 -23.40 -5.50
N ILE A 78 23.62 -24.42 -6.33
CA ILE A 78 22.71 -24.91 -7.37
C ILE A 78 22.32 -26.35 -7.04
N ALA A 79 21.02 -26.61 -6.94
CA ALA A 79 20.50 -27.96 -6.93
C ALA A 79 20.17 -28.39 -8.38
N TYR A 80 20.47 -29.68 -8.73
CA TYR A 80 20.29 -30.19 -10.09
C TYR A 80 20.06 -31.69 -10.10
N ARG A 81 19.60 -32.24 -11.24
CA ARG A 81 19.61 -33.69 -11.48
C ARG A 81 20.89 -34.11 -12.18
N ASP A 82 21.56 -35.08 -11.64
CA ASP A 82 22.73 -35.66 -12.29
C ASP A 82 22.36 -36.54 -13.50
N LYS A 83 23.37 -37.08 -14.18
CA LYS A 83 23.22 -37.97 -15.38
C LYS A 83 22.41 -39.24 -15.08
N ASN A 84 22.30 -39.65 -13.81
CA ASN A 84 21.55 -40.83 -13.36
C ASN A 84 20.12 -40.46 -12.88
N GLY A 85 19.76 -39.18 -12.93
CA GLY A 85 18.47 -38.67 -12.46
C GLY A 85 18.39 -38.41 -10.95
N ALA A 86 19.47 -38.61 -10.22
CA ALA A 86 19.52 -38.32 -8.78
C ALA A 86 19.62 -36.83 -8.52
N VAL A 87 18.89 -36.34 -7.50
CA VAL A 87 18.95 -34.94 -7.07
C VAL A 87 20.26 -34.72 -6.32
N GLN A 88 21.01 -33.75 -6.77
CA GLN A 88 22.24 -33.27 -6.15
C GLN A 88 22.01 -31.84 -5.62
N ILE A 89 22.35 -31.59 -4.36
CA ILE A 89 22.29 -30.29 -3.73
C ILE A 89 23.73 -29.84 -3.45
N ASN A 90 24.20 -28.89 -4.26
CA ASN A 90 25.59 -28.42 -4.17
C ASN A 90 25.70 -27.17 -3.30
N GLY A 91 25.70 -27.35 -2.00
CA GLY A 91 25.73 -26.27 -1.00
C GLY A 91 24.34 -25.89 -0.48
N GLY A 92 24.27 -24.84 0.33
CA GLY A 92 23.04 -24.32 0.88
C GLY A 92 22.58 -23.02 0.21
N VAL A 93 21.71 -22.29 0.88
CA VAL A 93 21.24 -20.97 0.43
C VAL A 93 22.42 -19.99 0.38
N THR A 94 22.62 -19.33 -0.77
CA THR A 94 23.66 -18.30 -0.95
C THR A 94 23.15 -16.92 -0.60
N VAL A 95 24.09 -16.05 -0.24
CA VAL A 95 23.89 -14.60 -0.07
C VAL A 95 25.00 -13.85 -0.82
N VAL A 96 24.67 -12.68 -1.35
CA VAL A 96 25.66 -11.75 -1.92
C VAL A 96 26.24 -10.94 -0.79
N GLU A 97 27.50 -11.17 -0.43
CA GLU A 97 28.13 -10.50 0.73
C GLU A 97 28.36 -9.02 0.48
N ASP A 98 28.87 -8.65 -0.68
CA ASP A 98 29.10 -7.25 -1.06
C ASP A 98 28.08 -6.77 -2.12
N LEU A 99 27.12 -5.96 -1.69
CA LEU A 99 26.13 -5.38 -2.63
C LEU A 99 26.75 -4.35 -3.60
N ALA A 100 28.02 -3.96 -3.40
CA ALA A 100 28.74 -3.13 -4.36
C ALA A 100 29.03 -3.83 -5.69
N GLU A 101 29.07 -5.18 -5.69
CA GLU A 101 29.27 -5.97 -6.92
C GLU A 101 28.06 -5.94 -7.85
N LEU A 102 26.88 -5.59 -7.33
CA LEU A 102 25.66 -5.53 -8.12
C LEU A 102 25.62 -4.24 -8.96
N GLY A 103 25.36 -4.38 -10.24
CA GLY A 103 25.19 -3.28 -11.17
C GLY A 103 23.89 -2.49 -10.93
N PHE A 104 23.70 -1.44 -11.72
CA PHE A 104 22.43 -0.72 -11.78
C PHE A 104 21.35 -1.61 -12.43
N PRO A 105 20.18 -1.81 -11.81
CA PRO A 105 19.24 -2.86 -12.23
C PRO A 105 18.34 -2.46 -13.42
N TYR A 106 18.36 -1.20 -13.87
CA TYR A 106 17.43 -0.68 -14.86
C TYR A 106 18.14 -0.10 -16.08
N PRO A 107 18.50 -0.92 -17.08
CA PRO A 107 19.21 -0.44 -18.27
C PRO A 107 18.34 0.42 -19.21
N ASP A 108 17.01 0.35 -19.10
CA ASP A 108 16.06 1.07 -19.96
C ASP A 108 14.99 1.77 -19.11
N LEU A 109 15.34 2.93 -18.57
CA LEU A 109 14.41 3.76 -17.79
C LEU A 109 13.38 4.48 -18.67
N GLU A 110 13.70 4.77 -19.95
CA GLU A 110 12.78 5.45 -20.86
C GLU A 110 11.50 4.65 -21.09
N THR A 111 11.63 3.36 -21.34
CA THR A 111 10.46 2.44 -21.47
C THR A 111 9.67 2.37 -20.17
N ILE A 112 10.34 2.29 -19.02
CA ILE A 112 9.68 2.23 -17.70
C ILE A 112 8.81 3.47 -17.45
N VAL A 113 9.36 4.65 -17.73
CA VAL A 113 8.65 5.92 -17.58
C VAL A 113 7.50 6.04 -18.59
N ALA A 114 7.73 5.69 -19.87
CA ALA A 114 6.70 5.73 -20.91
C ALA A 114 5.49 4.82 -20.58
N GLU A 115 5.74 3.68 -19.93
CA GLU A 115 4.71 2.74 -19.51
C GLU A 115 4.15 3.05 -18.09
N ASN A 116 4.60 4.14 -17.46
CA ASN A 116 4.21 4.56 -16.12
C ASN A 116 4.37 3.45 -15.06
N LYS A 117 5.45 2.69 -15.15
CA LYS A 117 5.75 1.59 -14.23
C LYS A 117 6.43 2.09 -12.95
N ILE A 118 6.16 1.39 -11.86
CA ILE A 118 6.85 1.58 -10.57
C ILE A 118 8.26 1.00 -10.68
N VAL A 119 9.25 1.72 -10.17
CA VAL A 119 10.62 1.22 -10.00
C VAL A 119 10.76 0.67 -8.58
N TYR A 120 11.32 -0.54 -8.46
CA TYR A 120 11.69 -1.15 -7.18
C TYR A 120 13.20 -1.03 -7.00
N TYR A 121 13.63 -0.50 -5.86
CA TYR A 121 15.04 -0.30 -5.56
C TYR A 121 15.39 -0.83 -4.18
N GLU A 122 16.59 -1.39 -4.02
CA GLU A 122 17.09 -1.94 -2.78
C GLU A 122 18.46 -1.36 -2.46
N CYS A 123 18.59 -0.67 -1.34
CA CYS A 123 19.87 -0.18 -0.84
C CYS A 123 20.41 -1.02 0.33
N THR A 124 19.54 -1.75 1.03
CA THR A 124 19.94 -2.70 2.08
C THR A 124 19.25 -4.03 1.90
N ARG A 125 19.94 -5.13 2.17
CA ARG A 125 19.40 -6.49 2.06
C ARG A 125 19.57 -7.23 3.38
N GLY A 126 18.49 -7.91 3.81
CA GLY A 126 18.38 -8.57 5.10
C GLY A 126 17.58 -7.77 6.12
N CYS A 127 17.26 -8.40 7.26
CA CYS A 127 16.49 -7.79 8.34
C CYS A 127 16.95 -8.36 9.69
N PRO A 128 17.22 -7.56 10.73
CA PRO A 128 17.66 -8.08 12.02
C PRO A 128 16.52 -8.66 12.85
N PHE A 129 15.26 -8.36 12.46
CA PHE A 129 14.08 -8.84 13.17
C PHE A 129 13.69 -10.25 12.73
N GLN A 130 13.21 -11.05 13.68
CA GLN A 130 12.93 -12.47 13.51
C GLN A 130 11.41 -12.75 13.48
N CYS A 131 10.65 -11.91 12.77
CA CYS A 131 9.21 -12.14 12.66
C CYS A 131 8.93 -13.52 12.05
N SER A 132 8.23 -14.39 12.78
CA SER A 132 8.05 -15.81 12.45
C SER A 132 7.34 -16.08 11.11
N TYR A 133 6.55 -15.14 10.62
CA TYR A 133 5.82 -15.22 9.34
C TYR A 133 6.61 -14.67 8.15
N CYS A 134 7.77 -14.05 8.38
CA CYS A 134 8.48 -13.28 7.35
C CYS A 134 9.70 -14.02 6.83
N LEU A 135 9.84 -14.13 5.49
CA LEU A 135 11.02 -14.72 4.85
C LEU A 135 12.30 -13.92 5.12
N SER A 136 12.20 -12.62 5.36
CA SER A 136 13.36 -11.76 5.66
C SER A 136 13.97 -12.02 7.02
N GLY A 137 13.26 -12.69 7.93
CA GLY A 137 13.78 -13.15 9.22
C GLY A 137 14.74 -14.34 9.13
N ILE A 138 14.94 -14.93 7.95
CA ILE A 138 15.86 -16.05 7.73
C ILE A 138 17.31 -15.60 7.72
N SER A 139 17.60 -14.39 7.21
CA SER A 139 18.94 -13.78 7.20
C SER A 139 19.00 -12.65 8.20
N HIS A 140 19.81 -12.83 9.27
CA HIS A 140 19.94 -11.85 10.37
C HIS A 140 20.93 -10.73 10.07
N SER A 141 21.78 -10.89 9.04
CA SER A 141 22.76 -9.86 8.65
C SER A 141 22.10 -8.84 7.72
N VAL A 142 22.34 -7.56 8.00
CA VAL A 142 21.94 -6.48 7.10
C VAL A 142 23.17 -6.02 6.33
N ARG A 143 23.15 -6.22 5.02
CA ARG A 143 24.20 -5.79 4.08
C ARG A 143 23.74 -4.51 3.41
N ARG A 144 24.69 -3.60 3.15
CA ARG A 144 24.37 -2.26 2.63
C ARG A 144 25.14 -2.02 1.33
N ARG A 145 24.46 -1.41 0.38
CA ARG A 145 25.10 -0.85 -0.80
C ARG A 145 25.90 0.40 -0.41
N PRO A 146 27.08 0.67 -0.95
CA PRO A 146 27.82 1.90 -0.68
C PRO A 146 26.97 3.14 -0.93
N LEU A 147 26.99 4.10 0.00
CA LEU A 147 26.14 5.29 -0.06
C LEU A 147 26.29 6.07 -1.36
N GLU A 148 27.52 6.23 -1.85
CA GLU A 148 27.81 6.94 -3.10
C GLU A 148 27.14 6.27 -4.32
N LYS A 149 27.10 4.93 -4.35
CA LYS A 149 26.39 4.20 -5.42
C LYS A 149 24.88 4.38 -5.31
N VAL A 150 24.34 4.36 -4.08
CA VAL A 150 22.90 4.60 -3.86
C VAL A 150 22.51 5.99 -4.37
N LEU A 151 23.26 7.02 -4.02
CA LEU A 151 22.98 8.39 -4.45
C LEU A 151 23.04 8.53 -5.98
N LEU A 152 24.02 7.90 -6.62
CA LEU A 152 24.14 7.89 -8.09
C LEU A 152 22.96 7.16 -8.76
N ASP A 153 22.57 6.00 -8.24
CA ASP A 153 21.42 5.26 -8.77
C ASP A 153 20.12 6.08 -8.65
N LEU A 154 19.93 6.78 -7.53
CA LEU A 154 18.77 7.63 -7.27
C LEU A 154 18.75 8.87 -8.19
N GLU A 155 19.92 9.45 -8.50
CA GLU A 155 20.05 10.53 -9.48
C GLU A 155 19.55 10.09 -10.84
N HIS A 156 19.94 8.90 -11.32
CA HIS A 156 19.45 8.35 -12.60
C HIS A 156 17.91 8.23 -12.63
N PHE A 157 17.27 7.80 -11.53
CA PHE A 157 15.80 7.74 -11.47
C PHE A 157 15.16 9.12 -11.53
N MET A 158 15.71 10.10 -10.84
CA MET A 158 15.20 11.46 -10.83
C MET A 158 15.38 12.16 -12.19
N GLU A 159 16.56 12.02 -12.82
CA GLU A 159 16.83 12.55 -14.17
C GLU A 159 15.88 11.95 -15.22
N ALA A 160 15.61 10.64 -15.13
CA ALA A 160 14.64 9.96 -15.97
C ALA A 160 13.17 10.32 -15.64
N LYS A 161 12.91 11.08 -14.57
CA LYS A 161 11.56 11.46 -14.08
C LYS A 161 10.68 10.25 -13.78
N VAL A 162 11.26 9.24 -13.14
CA VAL A 162 10.48 8.09 -12.65
C VAL A 162 9.41 8.59 -11.67
N PRO A 163 8.13 8.28 -11.88
CA PRO A 163 7.06 8.83 -11.02
C PRO A 163 7.12 8.32 -9.58
N LEU A 164 7.48 7.04 -9.40
CA LEU A 164 7.54 6.41 -8.09
C LEU A 164 8.70 5.41 -7.99
N VAL A 165 9.58 5.61 -7.01
CA VAL A 165 10.61 4.64 -6.60
C VAL A 165 10.17 4.01 -5.29
N LYS A 166 9.89 2.70 -5.30
CA LYS A 166 9.56 1.94 -4.09
C LYS A 166 10.80 1.23 -3.58
N PHE A 167 11.29 1.64 -2.42
CA PHE A 167 12.34 0.89 -1.72
C PHE A 167 11.77 -0.42 -1.18
N VAL A 168 12.49 -1.50 -1.43
CA VAL A 168 12.12 -2.85 -0.97
C VAL A 168 12.95 -3.32 0.23
N ASP A 169 13.67 -2.40 0.83
CA ASP A 169 14.40 -2.57 2.09
C ASP A 169 13.42 -2.94 3.20
N ARG A 170 13.64 -4.03 3.91
CA ARG A 170 12.67 -4.60 4.87
C ARG A 170 12.45 -3.79 6.14
N THR A 171 13.41 -2.95 6.51
CA THR A 171 13.31 -1.95 7.58
C THR A 171 14.27 -0.83 7.20
N TYR A 172 13.79 0.07 6.36
CA TYR A 172 14.63 1.12 5.77
C TYR A 172 15.31 2.00 6.82
N ASN A 173 14.60 2.35 7.89
CA ASN A 173 15.07 3.24 8.94
C ASN A 173 15.82 2.54 10.09
N LEU A 174 16.55 1.47 9.79
CA LEU A 174 17.28 0.70 10.81
C LEU A 174 18.50 1.44 11.38
N ASP A 175 19.25 2.16 10.53
CA ASP A 175 20.48 2.86 10.90
C ASP A 175 20.44 4.31 10.41
N GLU A 176 20.26 5.24 11.36
CA GLU A 176 20.11 6.66 11.09
C GLU A 176 21.33 7.26 10.36
N THR A 177 22.52 6.73 10.59
CA THR A 177 23.75 7.20 9.94
C THR A 177 23.81 6.83 8.46
N TYR A 178 23.02 5.86 8.02
CA TYR A 178 22.95 5.42 6.64
C TYR A 178 21.72 5.98 5.92
N PHE A 179 20.50 5.81 6.47
CA PHE A 179 19.29 6.20 5.77
C PHE A 179 19.06 7.72 5.74
N LEU A 180 19.44 8.44 6.80
CA LEU A 180 19.11 9.85 6.92
C LEU A 180 19.83 10.72 5.86
N PRO A 181 21.13 10.50 5.54
CA PRO A 181 21.77 11.19 4.41
C PRO A 181 21.07 10.97 3.07
N ILE A 182 20.54 9.76 2.81
CA ILE A 182 19.78 9.47 1.59
C ILE A 182 18.47 10.27 1.57
N MET A 183 17.72 10.25 2.68
CA MET A 183 16.48 11.02 2.78
C MET A 183 16.70 12.54 2.64
N HIS A 184 17.77 13.06 3.22
CA HIS A 184 18.16 14.48 3.05
C HIS A 184 18.41 14.81 1.56
N TYR A 185 19.21 13.99 0.89
CA TYR A 185 19.49 14.17 -0.53
C TYR A 185 18.18 14.20 -1.35
N LEU A 186 17.29 13.24 -1.13
CA LEU A 186 16.01 13.14 -1.86
C LEU A 186 15.04 14.28 -1.51
N SER A 187 15.05 14.80 -0.29
CA SER A 187 14.18 15.90 0.12
C SER A 187 14.56 17.23 -0.50
N MET A 188 15.85 17.44 -0.77
CA MET A 188 16.40 18.67 -1.36
C MET A 188 16.42 18.65 -2.89
N ALA A 189 16.24 17.49 -3.52
CA ALA A 189 16.29 17.35 -4.97
C ALA A 189 15.13 18.09 -5.65
N ASP A 190 15.41 18.75 -6.77
CA ASP A 190 14.38 19.33 -7.65
C ASP A 190 13.81 18.25 -8.58
N THR A 191 12.81 17.53 -8.06
CA THR A 191 12.20 16.41 -8.77
C THR A 191 10.73 16.23 -8.38
N GLU A 192 9.93 15.69 -9.28
CA GLU A 192 8.55 15.25 -9.01
C GLU A 192 8.45 13.78 -8.58
N THR A 193 9.58 13.06 -8.54
CA THR A 193 9.64 11.66 -8.12
C THR A 193 9.22 11.50 -6.67
N THR A 194 8.30 10.60 -6.42
CA THR A 194 7.91 10.17 -5.07
C THR A 194 8.72 8.95 -4.65
N PHE A 195 9.09 8.87 -3.38
CA PHE A 195 9.85 7.76 -2.81
C PHE A 195 9.05 7.08 -1.71
N HIS A 196 8.88 5.77 -1.82
CA HIS A 196 8.12 4.94 -0.87
C HIS A 196 9.08 4.07 -0.05
N PHE A 197 8.91 4.04 1.28
CA PHE A 197 9.78 3.32 2.21
C PHE A 197 8.98 2.45 3.18
N GLU A 198 9.44 1.23 3.43
CA GLU A 198 8.95 0.37 4.50
C GLU A 198 9.74 0.70 5.79
N ILE A 199 9.08 1.23 6.82
CA ILE A 199 9.74 1.68 8.05
C ILE A 199 9.15 1.07 9.32
N LYS A 200 9.94 1.07 10.41
CA LYS A 200 9.46 0.88 11.78
C LYS A 200 9.34 2.24 12.47
N ALA A 201 8.11 2.72 12.66
CA ALA A 201 7.88 4.06 13.18
C ALA A 201 8.35 4.24 14.64
N ASP A 202 8.38 3.17 15.45
CA ASP A 202 8.90 3.21 16.80
C ASP A 202 10.44 3.36 16.89
N LEU A 203 11.17 3.18 15.78
CA LEU A 203 12.60 3.44 15.69
C LEU A 203 12.93 4.91 15.39
N LEU A 204 11.98 5.69 14.88
CA LEU A 204 12.23 7.10 14.56
C LEU A 204 12.72 7.86 15.78
N SER A 205 13.85 8.56 15.61
CA SER A 205 14.44 9.45 16.61
C SER A 205 13.80 10.83 16.56
N GLU A 206 13.99 11.63 17.59
CA GLU A 206 13.55 13.02 17.61
C GLU A 206 14.22 13.85 16.49
N ASN A 207 15.47 13.55 16.16
CA ASN A 207 16.19 14.20 15.07
C ASN A 207 15.57 13.88 13.71
N THR A 208 15.28 12.59 13.47
CA THR A 208 14.60 12.15 12.25
C THR A 208 13.19 12.76 12.12
N LEU A 209 12.40 12.79 13.20
CA LEU A 209 11.05 13.38 13.16
C LEU A 209 11.08 14.86 12.80
N LYS A 210 12.00 15.65 13.41
CA LYS A 210 12.19 17.07 13.06
C LYS A 210 12.57 17.28 11.59
N PHE A 211 13.43 16.42 11.06
CA PHE A 211 13.76 16.45 9.63
C PHE A 211 12.53 16.15 8.77
N LEU A 212 11.78 15.11 9.10
CA LEU A 212 10.59 14.70 8.33
C LEU A 212 9.50 15.79 8.28
N GLU A 213 9.43 16.67 9.28
CA GLU A 213 8.55 17.85 9.28
C GLU A 213 8.90 18.86 8.17
N THR A 214 10.15 18.85 7.67
CA THR A 214 10.63 19.80 6.64
C THR A 214 10.56 19.25 5.23
N VAL A 215 10.23 17.97 5.06
CA VAL A 215 10.17 17.31 3.76
C VAL A 215 9.05 17.89 2.89
N PRO A 216 9.28 18.18 1.61
CA PRO A 216 8.23 18.65 0.71
C PRO A 216 7.04 17.68 0.63
N GLU A 217 5.82 18.23 0.57
CA GLU A 217 4.60 17.43 0.45
C GLU A 217 4.64 16.50 -0.77
N GLY A 218 4.25 15.23 -0.55
CA GLY A 218 4.21 14.21 -1.60
C GLY A 218 5.56 13.60 -1.98
N ARG A 219 6.68 14.08 -1.40
CA ARG A 219 8.01 13.53 -1.66
C ARG A 219 8.17 12.12 -1.12
N PHE A 220 7.65 11.85 0.09
CA PHE A 220 7.78 10.56 0.76
C PHE A 220 6.42 9.91 1.03
N GLN A 221 6.42 8.58 0.98
CA GLN A 221 5.34 7.72 1.44
C GLN A 221 5.95 6.66 2.37
N PHE A 222 5.30 6.41 3.51
CA PHE A 222 5.75 5.39 4.46
C PHE A 222 4.73 4.27 4.59
N GLU A 223 5.20 3.03 4.47
CA GLU A 223 4.47 1.83 4.84
C GLU A 223 4.98 1.37 6.21
N ILE A 224 4.06 1.23 7.17
CA ILE A 224 4.35 1.00 8.58
C ILE A 224 3.60 -0.24 9.04
N GLY A 225 4.31 -1.35 9.13
CA GLY A 225 3.71 -2.59 9.63
C GLY A 225 3.47 -2.51 11.14
N VAL A 226 2.23 -2.33 11.57
CA VAL A 226 1.80 -2.49 12.96
C VAL A 226 1.58 -3.96 13.28
N GLN A 227 0.89 -4.65 12.39
CA GLN A 227 0.48 -6.05 12.38
C GLN A 227 -0.61 -6.36 13.43
N SER A 228 -0.40 -5.99 14.69
CA SER A 228 -1.32 -6.11 15.82
C SER A 228 -0.93 -5.12 16.92
N THR A 229 -1.88 -4.75 17.79
CA THR A 229 -1.60 -4.03 19.06
C THR A 229 -1.70 -4.95 20.28
N ASN A 230 -1.95 -6.25 20.06
CA ASN A 230 -1.99 -7.27 21.11
C ASN A 230 -0.56 -7.73 21.45
N THR A 231 -0.09 -7.44 22.65
CA THR A 231 1.28 -7.78 23.10
C THR A 231 1.56 -9.29 23.00
N LYS A 232 0.60 -10.13 23.39
CA LYS A 232 0.76 -11.60 23.33
C LYS A 232 0.94 -12.10 21.89
N THR A 233 0.23 -11.51 20.95
CA THR A 233 0.36 -11.79 19.53
C THR A 233 1.75 -11.38 19.01
N LEU A 234 2.16 -10.16 19.34
CA LEU A 234 3.47 -9.63 18.91
C LEU A 234 4.62 -10.48 19.46
N GLU A 235 4.58 -10.89 20.72
CA GLU A 235 5.55 -11.81 21.33
C GLU A 235 5.59 -13.16 20.60
N ALA A 236 4.42 -13.74 20.31
CA ALA A 236 4.32 -15.04 19.63
C ALA A 236 4.87 -15.03 18.20
N ILE A 237 4.75 -13.92 17.50
CA ILE A 237 5.31 -13.78 16.16
C ILE A 237 6.74 -13.23 16.13
N GLY A 238 7.39 -13.07 17.30
CA GLY A 238 8.75 -12.55 17.42
C GLY A 238 8.90 -11.10 16.94
N ARG A 239 7.84 -10.29 17.07
CA ARG A 239 7.85 -8.89 16.66
C ARG A 239 7.93 -7.95 17.86
N GLU A 240 9.05 -7.30 18.00
CA GLU A 240 9.21 -6.23 18.97
C GLU A 240 8.56 -4.95 18.45
N ASN A 241 7.54 -4.45 19.14
CA ASN A 241 6.84 -3.20 18.80
C ASN A 241 6.53 -2.41 20.07
N ASN A 242 6.97 -1.16 20.12
CA ASN A 242 6.51 -0.23 21.14
C ASN A 242 5.31 0.55 20.60
N TRP A 243 4.09 0.00 20.82
CA TRP A 243 2.86 0.59 20.31
C TRP A 243 2.69 2.07 20.69
N LYS A 244 2.98 2.43 21.95
CA LYS A 244 2.84 3.82 22.39
C LYS A 244 3.76 4.76 21.58
N LYS A 245 5.05 4.42 21.47
CA LYS A 245 6.01 5.23 20.72
C LYS A 245 5.67 5.26 19.22
N LEU A 246 5.23 4.14 18.66
CA LEU A 246 4.76 4.07 17.27
C LEU A 246 3.59 5.02 17.06
N ALA A 247 2.56 4.95 17.90
CA ALA A 247 1.36 5.79 17.79
C ALA A 247 1.68 7.28 17.97
N ASP A 248 2.54 7.62 18.93
CA ASP A 248 2.98 9.01 19.15
C ASP A 248 3.73 9.56 17.92
N ASN A 249 4.67 8.78 17.35
CA ASN A 249 5.43 9.17 16.16
C ASN A 249 4.56 9.30 14.91
N VAL A 250 3.66 8.32 14.68
CA VAL A 250 2.69 8.37 13.58
C VAL A 250 1.76 9.58 13.72
N GLY A 251 1.26 9.83 14.93
CA GLY A 251 0.40 11.00 15.21
C GLY A 251 1.09 12.32 14.85
N ARG A 252 2.38 12.44 15.17
CA ARG A 252 3.18 13.63 14.83
C ARG A 252 3.36 13.80 13.31
N LEU A 253 3.67 12.71 12.59
CA LEU A 253 3.77 12.72 11.13
C LEU A 253 2.44 13.11 10.47
N LEU A 254 1.31 12.60 10.97
CA LEU A 254 -0.03 12.91 10.46
C LEU A 254 -0.42 14.38 10.71
N GLN A 255 0.00 14.98 11.83
CA GLN A 255 -0.26 16.40 12.11
C GLN A 255 0.41 17.32 11.08
N ASN A 256 1.62 16.97 10.63
CA ASN A 256 2.34 17.73 9.60
C ASN A 256 1.77 17.49 8.19
N ASN A 257 1.15 16.34 7.94
CA ASN A 257 0.41 15.97 6.72
C ASN A 257 1.17 16.15 5.40
N ASN A 258 2.49 16.07 5.43
CA ASN A 258 3.36 16.19 4.24
C ASN A 258 3.82 14.84 3.68
N ILE A 259 3.66 13.76 4.46
CA ILE A 259 4.07 12.39 4.12
C ILE A 259 2.82 11.50 4.12
N HIS A 260 2.62 10.72 3.04
CA HIS A 260 1.55 9.74 2.98
C HIS A 260 1.87 8.54 3.86
N LEU A 261 1.01 8.23 4.83
CA LEU A 261 1.20 7.13 5.77
C LEU A 261 0.23 5.98 5.48
N HIS A 262 0.80 4.80 5.31
CA HIS A 262 0.11 3.54 5.12
C HIS A 262 0.45 2.64 6.31
N LEU A 263 -0.55 2.21 7.06
CA LEU A 263 -0.40 1.32 8.21
C LEU A 263 -1.02 -0.04 7.92
N ASP A 264 -0.39 -1.12 8.43
CA ASP A 264 -0.82 -2.49 8.14
C ASP A 264 -1.22 -3.24 9.40
N LEU A 265 -2.29 -4.02 9.29
CA LEU A 265 -2.70 -5.05 10.24
C LEU A 265 -2.74 -6.42 9.53
N ILE A 266 -2.51 -7.51 10.29
CA ILE A 266 -2.61 -8.87 9.78
C ILE A 266 -3.64 -9.64 10.60
N ALA A 267 -4.72 -10.09 9.97
CA ALA A 267 -5.68 -11.00 10.57
C ALA A 267 -5.19 -12.45 10.55
N GLY A 268 -5.57 -13.24 11.56
CA GLY A 268 -5.22 -14.65 11.66
C GLY A 268 -3.87 -14.95 12.31
N LEU A 269 -3.26 -13.95 12.97
CA LEU A 269 -2.04 -14.14 13.76
C LEU A 269 -2.27 -15.02 15.01
N PRO A 270 -1.23 -15.74 15.51
CA PRO A 270 -1.31 -16.47 16.77
C PRO A 270 -1.77 -15.61 17.95
N TYR A 271 -2.60 -16.18 18.83
CA TYR A 271 -3.17 -15.52 20.02
C TYR A 271 -4.00 -14.27 19.74
N GLU A 272 -4.47 -14.09 18.50
CA GLU A 272 -5.36 -12.98 18.13
C GLU A 272 -6.70 -13.55 17.62
N GLY A 273 -7.72 -13.50 18.48
CA GLY A 273 -9.10 -13.76 18.09
C GLY A 273 -9.76 -12.49 17.56
N LEU A 274 -11.02 -12.61 17.14
CA LEU A 274 -11.76 -11.46 16.57
C LEU A 274 -11.80 -10.26 17.54
N LYS A 275 -11.92 -10.51 18.85
CA LYS A 275 -11.97 -9.46 19.88
C LYS A 275 -10.67 -8.65 19.94
N GLU A 276 -9.52 -9.33 19.93
CA GLU A 276 -8.21 -8.69 19.95
C GLU A 276 -7.95 -7.94 18.63
N PHE A 277 -8.36 -8.54 17.49
CA PHE A 277 -8.27 -7.88 16.18
C PHE A 277 -9.13 -6.61 16.11
N ILE A 278 -10.35 -6.64 16.64
CA ILE A 278 -11.22 -5.44 16.74
C ILE A 278 -10.52 -4.33 17.51
N LYS A 279 -9.84 -4.67 18.61
CA LYS A 279 -9.08 -3.70 19.38
C LYS A 279 -7.93 -3.13 18.54
N SER A 280 -7.13 -3.98 17.89
CA SER A 280 -6.03 -3.57 17.01
C SER A 280 -6.53 -2.66 15.88
N PHE A 281 -7.64 -3.02 15.25
CA PHE A 281 -8.27 -2.20 14.21
C PHE A 281 -8.66 -0.80 14.73
N ASN A 282 -9.35 -0.73 15.87
CA ASN A 282 -9.79 0.55 16.43
C ASN A 282 -8.62 1.41 16.91
N ASP A 283 -7.58 0.80 17.49
CA ASP A 283 -6.35 1.49 17.90
C ASP A 283 -5.68 2.17 16.70
N VAL A 284 -5.49 1.42 15.59
CA VAL A 284 -4.81 1.94 14.38
C VAL A 284 -5.71 2.89 13.61
N TYR A 285 -7.00 2.57 13.43
CA TYR A 285 -7.96 3.47 12.79
C TYR A 285 -8.09 4.81 13.53
N GLY A 286 -7.96 4.79 14.85
CA GLY A 286 -7.99 5.98 15.70
C GLY A 286 -6.88 7.00 15.39
N LEU A 287 -5.75 6.56 14.84
CA LEU A 287 -4.68 7.44 14.34
C LEU A 287 -5.07 8.18 13.06
N ARG A 288 -6.07 7.70 12.32
CA ARG A 288 -6.50 8.26 11.03
C ARG A 288 -5.40 8.28 9.95
N PRO A 289 -4.72 7.15 9.70
CA PRO A 289 -3.74 7.09 8.62
C PRO A 289 -4.38 7.39 7.26
N HIS A 290 -3.58 7.77 6.28
CA HIS A 290 -4.08 7.97 4.91
C HIS A 290 -4.59 6.67 4.29
N MET A 291 -3.95 5.54 4.62
CA MET A 291 -4.34 4.20 4.21
C MET A 291 -4.14 3.21 5.37
N LEU A 292 -5.08 2.31 5.57
CA LEU A 292 -4.98 1.19 6.52
C LEU A 292 -5.24 -0.10 5.76
N GLN A 293 -4.20 -0.90 5.59
CA GLN A 293 -4.29 -2.21 4.93
C GLN A 293 -4.66 -3.29 5.93
N LEU A 294 -5.65 -4.08 5.59
CA LEU A 294 -6.03 -5.29 6.32
C LEU A 294 -5.48 -6.50 5.56
N GLY A 295 -4.33 -7.01 6.02
CA GLY A 295 -3.72 -8.21 5.48
C GLY A 295 -4.22 -9.48 6.19
N PHE A 296 -3.92 -10.63 5.59
CA PHE A 296 -4.22 -11.95 6.16
C PHE A 296 -2.94 -12.76 6.25
N LEU A 297 -2.78 -13.50 7.35
CA LEU A 297 -1.59 -14.33 7.56
C LEU A 297 -1.43 -15.33 6.42
N LYS A 298 -0.22 -15.38 5.88
CA LYS A 298 0.20 -16.36 4.86
C LYS A 298 1.26 -17.26 5.46
N VAL A 299 1.10 -18.56 5.30
CA VAL A 299 2.07 -19.56 5.79
C VAL A 299 3.08 -19.82 4.68
N LEU A 300 4.11 -18.97 4.63
CA LEU A 300 5.14 -19.05 3.57
C LEU A 300 6.12 -20.18 3.84
N GLN A 301 6.59 -20.81 2.78
CA GLN A 301 7.57 -21.90 2.86
C GLN A 301 8.91 -21.38 3.41
N GLY A 302 9.53 -22.17 4.28
CA GLY A 302 10.80 -21.83 4.92
C GLY A 302 10.70 -20.88 6.12
N THR A 303 9.51 -20.40 6.46
CA THR A 303 9.29 -19.53 7.65
C THR A 303 9.13 -20.35 8.93
N VAL A 304 9.43 -19.73 10.07
CA VAL A 304 9.18 -20.32 11.39
C VAL A 304 7.68 -20.60 11.58
N MET A 305 6.81 -19.72 11.07
CA MET A 305 5.35 -19.88 11.13
C MET A 305 4.89 -21.18 10.45
N GLN A 306 5.54 -21.61 9.37
CA GLN A 306 5.24 -22.90 8.73
C GLN A 306 5.49 -24.06 9.69
N SER A 307 6.61 -24.06 10.43
CA SER A 307 6.93 -25.11 11.40
C SER A 307 6.00 -25.08 12.61
N GLN A 308 5.45 -23.92 12.97
CA GLN A 308 4.51 -23.72 14.08
C GLN A 308 3.04 -23.88 13.66
N ALA A 309 2.75 -24.14 12.39
CA ALA A 309 1.38 -24.17 11.87
C ALA A 309 0.48 -25.15 12.64
N GLN A 310 0.99 -26.33 12.99
CA GLN A 310 0.25 -27.33 13.76
C GLN A 310 -0.02 -26.86 15.20
N GLU A 311 0.95 -26.24 15.86
CA GLU A 311 0.81 -25.70 17.24
C GLU A 311 -0.30 -24.66 17.32
N HIS A 312 -0.36 -23.75 16.36
CA HIS A 312 -1.35 -22.69 16.29
C HIS A 312 -2.65 -23.10 15.59
N GLY A 313 -2.76 -24.37 15.12
CA GLY A 313 -3.94 -24.89 14.42
C GLY A 313 -4.26 -24.11 13.15
N LEU A 314 -3.22 -23.71 12.41
CA LEU A 314 -3.39 -22.96 11.17
C LEU A 314 -3.87 -23.90 10.06
N LEU A 315 -5.08 -23.65 9.57
CA LEU A 315 -5.57 -24.19 8.31
C LEU A 315 -5.38 -23.13 7.24
N TYR A 316 -4.66 -23.45 6.19
CA TYR A 316 -4.30 -22.52 5.12
C TYR A 316 -4.36 -23.17 3.75
N MET A 317 -4.41 -22.36 2.70
CA MET A 317 -4.45 -22.82 1.32
C MET A 317 -3.17 -23.56 0.96
N SER A 318 -3.28 -24.74 0.31
CA SER A 318 -2.12 -25.51 -0.17
C SER A 318 -1.40 -24.86 -1.34
N GLU A 319 -2.14 -24.02 -2.09
CA GLU A 319 -1.63 -23.27 -3.24
C GLU A 319 -1.46 -21.78 -2.88
N PRO A 320 -0.61 -21.04 -3.61
CA PRO A 320 -0.50 -19.60 -3.41
C PRO A 320 -1.88 -18.89 -3.44
N PRO A 321 -2.11 -17.95 -2.55
CA PRO A 321 -1.15 -17.24 -1.68
C PRO A 321 -0.90 -17.87 -0.30
N TYR A 322 -1.24 -19.12 -0.03
CA TYR A 322 -1.07 -19.82 1.25
C TYR A 322 -1.74 -19.13 2.42
N GLU A 323 -2.84 -18.45 2.14
CA GLU A 323 -3.58 -17.64 3.10
C GLU A 323 -4.27 -18.54 4.14
N VAL A 324 -4.21 -18.12 5.40
CA VAL A 324 -4.85 -18.82 6.50
C VAL A 324 -6.36 -18.60 6.43
N VAL A 325 -7.11 -19.70 6.51
CA VAL A 325 -8.58 -19.71 6.47
C VAL A 325 -9.20 -19.99 7.85
N GLN A 326 -8.42 -20.53 8.78
CA GLN A 326 -8.82 -20.75 10.18
C GLN A 326 -7.59 -20.88 11.05
N THR A 327 -7.68 -20.48 12.31
CA THR A 327 -6.66 -20.69 13.33
C THR A 327 -7.29 -21.27 14.59
N LYS A 328 -6.47 -21.67 15.56
CA LYS A 328 -6.94 -22.02 16.91
C LYS A 328 -7.66 -20.85 17.64
N TYR A 329 -7.44 -19.62 17.20
CA TYR A 329 -7.87 -18.38 17.86
C TYR A 329 -9.00 -17.67 17.13
N MET A 330 -9.12 -17.86 15.82
CA MET A 330 -10.10 -17.20 14.95
C MET A 330 -10.67 -18.24 13.97
N GLY A 331 -11.99 -18.41 13.98
CA GLY A 331 -12.69 -19.37 13.14
C GLY A 331 -12.81 -18.94 11.68
N TYR A 332 -13.16 -19.89 10.80
CA TYR A 332 -13.34 -19.65 9.38
C TYR A 332 -14.32 -18.50 9.08
N GLU A 333 -15.49 -18.50 9.73
CA GLU A 333 -16.51 -17.48 9.51
C GLU A 333 -16.05 -16.07 9.90
N GLU A 334 -15.21 -15.97 10.94
CA GLU A 334 -14.65 -14.69 11.38
C GLU A 334 -13.62 -14.17 10.38
N LEU A 335 -12.70 -15.04 9.90
CA LEU A 335 -11.73 -14.65 8.87
C LEU A 335 -12.40 -14.32 7.54
N ARG A 336 -13.42 -15.10 7.13
CA ARG A 336 -14.22 -14.82 5.95
C ARG A 336 -14.91 -13.46 6.05
N PHE A 337 -15.50 -13.16 7.22
CA PHE A 337 -16.12 -11.86 7.48
C PHE A 337 -15.09 -10.72 7.34
N LEU A 338 -13.90 -10.88 7.93
CA LEU A 338 -12.83 -9.88 7.82
C LEU A 338 -12.38 -9.69 6.37
N LYS A 339 -12.47 -10.72 5.52
CA LYS A 339 -12.17 -10.63 4.08
C LYS A 339 -13.18 -9.75 3.33
N VAL A 340 -14.46 -9.87 3.67
CA VAL A 340 -15.50 -8.97 3.12
C VAL A 340 -15.31 -7.55 3.65
N LEU A 341 -14.96 -7.41 4.93
CA LEU A 341 -14.69 -6.12 5.56
C LEU A 341 -13.49 -5.42 4.90
N GLU A 342 -12.42 -6.16 4.57
CA GLU A 342 -11.26 -5.64 3.82
C GLU A 342 -11.71 -5.05 2.48
N ASP A 343 -12.50 -5.76 1.68
CA ASP A 343 -13.03 -5.27 0.40
C ASP A 343 -13.86 -3.98 0.56
N VAL A 344 -14.76 -3.96 1.56
CA VAL A 344 -15.55 -2.76 1.88
C VAL A 344 -14.64 -1.59 2.29
N PHE A 345 -13.60 -1.86 3.07
CA PHE A 345 -12.67 -0.86 3.56
C PHE A 345 -11.82 -0.28 2.43
N GLU A 346 -11.33 -1.13 1.52
CA GLU A 346 -10.61 -0.73 0.30
C GLU A 346 -11.46 0.14 -0.61
N ASN A 347 -12.74 -0.22 -0.80
CA ASN A 347 -13.66 0.54 -1.65
C ASN A 347 -14.12 1.87 -1.02
N THR A 348 -13.99 2.04 0.29
CA THR A 348 -14.49 3.21 1.03
C THR A 348 -13.36 4.06 1.60
N TYR A 349 -12.76 3.66 2.71
CA TYR A 349 -11.74 4.45 3.44
C TYR A 349 -10.48 4.67 2.63
N ASN A 350 -9.87 3.59 2.12
CA ASN A 350 -8.56 3.64 1.46
C ASN A 350 -8.56 4.41 0.14
N THR A 351 -9.74 4.66 -0.45
CA THR A 351 -9.86 5.56 -1.61
C THR A 351 -9.59 7.03 -1.28
N GLY A 352 -9.71 7.43 0.00
CA GLY A 352 -9.64 8.82 0.45
C GLY A 352 -10.79 9.73 -0.03
N LYS A 353 -11.79 9.16 -0.73
CA LYS A 353 -12.84 9.95 -1.41
C LYS A 353 -14.08 10.20 -0.56
N PHE A 354 -14.22 9.51 0.57
CA PHE A 354 -15.43 9.48 1.40
C PHE A 354 -15.15 9.87 2.85
N ASN A 355 -14.06 10.59 3.11
CA ASN A 355 -13.55 10.86 4.46
C ASN A 355 -14.58 11.56 5.35
N ASN A 356 -15.31 12.55 4.82
CA ASN A 356 -16.27 13.32 5.60
C ASN A 356 -17.52 12.51 5.94
N VAL A 357 -18.08 11.79 4.96
CA VAL A 357 -19.28 10.96 5.19
C VAL A 357 -19.00 9.79 6.11
N LEU A 358 -17.84 9.13 5.96
CA LEU A 358 -17.44 8.04 6.85
C LEU A 358 -17.25 8.54 8.29
N ALA A 359 -16.55 9.66 8.48
CA ALA A 359 -16.37 10.27 9.80
C ALA A 359 -17.71 10.62 10.45
N TYR A 360 -18.66 11.17 9.68
CA TYR A 360 -19.99 11.49 10.16
C TYR A 360 -20.79 10.25 10.57
N LEU A 361 -20.84 9.24 9.70
CA LEU A 361 -21.60 8.01 9.95
C LEU A 361 -21.03 7.18 11.11
N ILE A 362 -19.71 7.12 11.26
CA ILE A 362 -19.06 6.47 12.41
C ILE A 362 -19.47 7.16 13.72
N LYS A 363 -19.49 8.49 13.74
CA LYS A 363 -19.95 9.26 14.89
C LYS A 363 -21.44 8.99 15.18
N ALA A 364 -22.27 8.97 14.14
CA ALA A 364 -23.71 8.70 14.25
C ALA A 364 -24.02 7.25 14.70
N ASN A 365 -23.12 6.32 14.44
CA ASN A 365 -23.27 4.93 14.85
C ASN A 365 -23.22 4.73 16.37
N ASN A 366 -22.75 5.72 17.16
CA ASN A 366 -22.58 5.65 18.61
C ASN A 366 -21.76 4.44 19.11
N GLY A 367 -20.87 3.92 18.27
CA GLY A 367 -19.98 2.79 18.56
C GLY A 367 -18.56 3.08 18.11
N THR A 368 -17.77 2.03 18.04
CA THR A 368 -16.41 2.10 17.50
C THR A 368 -16.42 2.18 15.96
N ALA A 369 -15.27 2.50 15.37
CA ALA A 369 -15.11 2.44 13.92
C ALA A 369 -15.36 1.02 13.39
N PHE A 370 -14.89 -0.01 14.10
CA PHE A 370 -15.15 -1.40 13.71
C PHE A 370 -16.66 -1.75 13.73
N ASP A 371 -17.43 -1.25 14.70
CA ASP A 371 -18.87 -1.51 14.76
C ASP A 371 -19.62 -0.90 13.57
N PHE A 372 -19.19 0.29 13.13
CA PHE A 372 -19.71 0.89 11.90
C PHE A 372 -19.37 0.05 10.66
N TYR A 373 -18.10 -0.34 10.50
CA TYR A 373 -17.67 -1.16 9.35
C TYR A 373 -18.29 -2.55 9.38
N ARG A 374 -18.53 -3.14 10.57
CA ARG A 374 -19.29 -4.40 10.70
C ARG A 374 -20.68 -4.25 10.10
N LYS A 375 -21.41 -3.21 10.47
CA LYS A 375 -22.76 -2.95 9.97
C LYS A 375 -22.78 -2.67 8.46
N LEU A 376 -21.79 -1.93 7.95
CA LEU A 376 -21.65 -1.67 6.52
C LEU A 376 -21.32 -2.95 5.76
N THR A 377 -20.44 -3.79 6.28
CA THR A 377 -20.05 -5.08 5.69
C THR A 377 -21.24 -6.06 5.65
N GLU A 378 -22.00 -6.20 6.73
CA GLU A 378 -23.21 -7.04 6.77
C GLU A 378 -24.26 -6.55 5.75
N TRP A 379 -24.46 -5.24 5.63
CA TRP A 379 -25.36 -4.66 4.63
C TRP A 379 -24.84 -4.91 3.20
N TRP A 380 -23.54 -4.74 2.97
CA TRP A 380 -22.88 -4.96 1.68
C TRP A 380 -23.04 -6.41 1.21
N GLU A 381 -22.78 -7.35 2.09
CA GLU A 381 -22.91 -8.78 1.84
C GLU A 381 -24.37 -9.19 1.60
N SER A 382 -25.33 -8.65 2.36
CA SER A 382 -26.77 -8.90 2.16
C SER A 382 -27.29 -8.47 0.79
N ARG A 383 -26.59 -7.56 0.11
CA ARG A 383 -26.88 -7.08 -1.24
C ARG A 383 -26.11 -7.81 -2.35
N GLY A 384 -25.26 -8.79 -2.00
CA GLY A 384 -24.44 -9.54 -2.95
C GLY A 384 -23.40 -8.67 -3.65
N LEU A 385 -22.87 -7.64 -2.99
CA LEU A 385 -21.91 -6.69 -3.56
C LEU A 385 -20.46 -7.19 -3.54
N TYR A 386 -20.16 -8.18 -2.72
CA TYR A 386 -18.89 -8.88 -2.67
C TYR A 386 -18.96 -10.17 -3.53
N PRO A 387 -17.93 -10.54 -4.29
CA PRO A 387 -16.62 -9.90 -4.53
C PRO A 387 -16.59 -9.01 -5.80
N GLN A 388 -17.56 -8.16 -5.99
CA GLN A 388 -17.66 -7.33 -7.19
C GLN A 388 -16.80 -6.06 -7.06
N GLY A 389 -16.11 -5.68 -8.14
CA GLY A 389 -15.37 -4.41 -8.20
C GLY A 389 -16.31 -3.21 -8.31
N HIS A 390 -16.07 -2.17 -7.51
CA HIS A 390 -16.86 -0.95 -7.50
C HIS A 390 -16.01 0.28 -7.84
N ASN A 391 -16.53 1.15 -8.71
CA ASN A 391 -15.90 2.45 -8.93
C ASN A 391 -16.45 3.50 -7.94
N ALA A 392 -15.75 4.61 -7.78
CA ALA A 392 -16.11 5.64 -6.81
C ALA A 392 -17.56 6.17 -6.96
N ARG A 393 -18.09 6.25 -8.19
CA ARG A 393 -19.47 6.68 -8.43
C ARG A 393 -20.50 5.66 -7.95
N GLY A 394 -20.20 4.38 -8.14
CA GLY A 394 -21.00 3.28 -7.60
C GLY A 394 -20.99 3.29 -6.08
N VAL A 395 -19.81 3.40 -5.47
CA VAL A 395 -19.67 3.48 -3.99
C VAL A 395 -20.41 4.68 -3.41
N THR A 396 -20.37 5.85 -4.07
CA THR A 396 -21.16 7.01 -3.64
C THR A 396 -22.66 6.68 -3.54
N LYS A 397 -23.20 5.97 -4.54
CA LYS A 397 -24.61 5.56 -4.54
C LYS A 397 -24.87 4.52 -3.44
N LEU A 398 -24.00 3.56 -3.26
CA LEU A 398 -24.12 2.52 -2.23
C LEU A 398 -24.08 3.11 -0.81
N LEU A 399 -23.21 4.07 -0.53
CA LEU A 399 -23.20 4.78 0.75
C LEU A 399 -24.48 5.58 1.01
N TRP A 400 -25.07 6.15 -0.04
CA TRP A 400 -26.38 6.78 0.05
C TRP A 400 -27.49 5.77 0.36
N GLU A 401 -27.54 4.63 -0.35
CA GLU A 401 -28.52 3.56 -0.11
C GLU A 401 -28.37 2.97 1.30
N PHE A 402 -27.13 2.68 1.72
CA PHE A 402 -26.83 2.25 3.08
C PHE A 402 -27.35 3.24 4.15
N THR A 403 -27.15 4.54 3.89
CA THR A 403 -27.68 5.58 4.79
C THR A 403 -29.21 5.55 4.84
N CYS A 404 -29.85 5.39 3.69
CA CYS A 404 -31.31 5.31 3.62
C CYS A 404 -31.88 4.13 4.40
N ASP A 405 -31.19 3.00 4.38
CA ASP A 405 -31.63 1.77 5.06
C ASP A 405 -31.29 1.77 6.55
N CYS A 406 -30.07 2.17 6.90
CA CYS A 406 -29.51 1.98 8.23
C CYS A 406 -29.49 3.23 9.12
N TYR A 407 -29.54 4.43 8.51
CA TYR A 407 -29.48 5.73 9.23
C TYR A 407 -30.51 6.72 8.67
N PRO A 408 -31.81 6.40 8.66
CA PRO A 408 -32.85 7.23 8.03
C PRO A 408 -32.98 8.63 8.62
N SER A 409 -32.66 8.84 9.90
CA SER A 409 -32.61 10.15 10.55
C SER A 409 -31.51 11.07 10.02
N GLU A 410 -30.42 10.48 9.51
CA GLU A 410 -29.23 11.22 9.09
C GLU A 410 -29.24 11.60 7.59
N LYS A 411 -30.25 11.19 6.84
CA LYS A 411 -30.34 11.36 5.38
C LYS A 411 -30.03 12.77 4.90
N THR A 412 -30.57 13.78 5.57
CA THR A 412 -30.42 15.18 5.15
C THR A 412 -28.97 15.62 5.22
N ASN A 413 -28.33 15.39 6.35
CA ASN A 413 -26.92 15.76 6.54
C ASN A 413 -25.99 14.91 5.68
N VAL A 414 -26.20 13.58 5.65
CA VAL A 414 -25.37 12.67 4.85
C VAL A 414 -25.44 13.00 3.35
N LYS A 415 -26.60 13.40 2.85
CA LYS A 415 -26.73 13.83 1.45
C LYS A 415 -25.84 15.03 1.13
N GLU A 416 -25.82 16.04 1.99
CA GLU A 416 -24.99 17.22 1.83
C GLU A 416 -23.49 16.89 1.96
N ILE A 417 -23.13 16.04 2.92
CA ILE A 417 -21.75 15.60 3.12
C ILE A 417 -21.25 14.76 1.92
N LEU A 418 -22.07 13.84 1.40
CA LEU A 418 -21.76 13.08 0.18
C LEU A 418 -21.60 14.01 -1.04
N ARG A 419 -22.46 15.04 -1.16
CA ARG A 419 -22.28 16.06 -2.21
C ARG A 419 -20.93 16.73 -2.10
N PHE A 420 -20.51 17.08 -0.87
CA PHE A 420 -19.21 17.70 -0.62
C PHE A 420 -18.06 16.74 -0.97
N ASP A 421 -18.10 15.47 -0.53
CA ASP A 421 -17.10 14.48 -0.87
C ASP A 421 -16.98 14.26 -2.39
N VAL A 422 -18.10 14.23 -3.11
CA VAL A 422 -18.14 14.18 -4.58
C VAL A 422 -17.57 15.45 -5.20
N PHE A 423 -17.95 16.61 -4.69
CA PHE A 423 -17.46 17.92 -5.14
C PHE A 423 -15.94 18.02 -5.05
N VAL A 424 -15.34 17.45 -4.01
CA VAL A 424 -13.88 17.43 -3.80
C VAL A 424 -13.18 16.36 -4.65
N SER A 425 -13.74 15.14 -4.70
CA SER A 425 -13.02 13.97 -5.20
C SER A 425 -13.38 13.55 -6.62
N GLN A 426 -14.52 14.00 -7.17
CA GLN A 426 -15.06 13.55 -8.45
C GLN A 426 -15.47 14.74 -9.34
N PRO A 427 -14.51 15.54 -9.82
CA PRO A 427 -14.78 16.72 -10.60
C PRO A 427 -15.65 16.41 -11.84
N ASN A 428 -16.61 17.28 -12.11
CA ASN A 428 -17.55 17.18 -13.23
C ASN A 428 -18.57 16.03 -13.17
N TRP A 429 -18.67 15.31 -12.05
CA TRP A 429 -19.75 14.34 -11.85
C TRP A 429 -20.84 14.94 -10.93
N LEU A 430 -21.95 15.33 -11.50
CA LEU A 430 -23.06 16.00 -10.82
C LEU A 430 -24.35 15.18 -11.00
N PRO A 431 -24.53 14.05 -10.30
CA PRO A 431 -25.75 13.24 -10.44
C PRO A 431 -26.98 13.98 -9.93
N SER A 432 -28.04 13.96 -10.73
CA SER A 432 -29.28 14.75 -10.49
C SER A 432 -29.94 14.45 -9.14
N TRP A 433 -29.85 13.21 -8.65
CA TRP A 433 -30.44 12.81 -7.37
C TRP A 433 -29.82 13.50 -6.14
N MET A 434 -28.62 14.07 -6.27
CA MET A 434 -27.96 14.81 -5.19
C MET A 434 -28.51 16.23 -4.99
N GLY A 435 -29.18 16.83 -5.99
CA GLY A 435 -29.79 18.16 -5.85
C GLY A 435 -28.75 19.28 -5.80
N TRP A 436 -27.95 19.41 -6.85
CA TRP A 436 -26.92 20.44 -7.00
C TRP A 436 -27.53 21.84 -7.12
N LYS A 437 -26.89 22.83 -6.49
CA LYS A 437 -27.34 24.23 -6.42
C LYS A 437 -26.62 25.17 -7.40
N THR A 438 -25.74 24.61 -8.25
CA THR A 438 -24.95 25.40 -9.23
C THR A 438 -25.84 26.29 -10.12
N ALA A 439 -27.02 25.81 -10.53
CA ALA A 439 -27.93 26.60 -11.37
C ALA A 439 -28.45 27.84 -10.64
N GLU A 440 -28.79 27.71 -9.34
CA GLU A 440 -29.23 28.83 -8.48
C GLU A 440 -28.11 29.85 -8.26
N LEU A 441 -26.87 29.37 -8.17
CA LEU A 441 -25.68 30.17 -7.91
C LEU A 441 -25.08 30.83 -9.17
N ASN A 442 -25.49 30.42 -10.36
CA ASN A 442 -24.84 30.82 -11.63
C ASN A 442 -24.70 32.32 -11.80
N GLU A 443 -25.77 33.09 -11.60
CA GLU A 443 -25.73 34.54 -11.76
C GLU A 443 -24.83 35.21 -10.71
N ARG A 444 -24.94 34.77 -9.47
CA ARG A 444 -24.13 35.24 -8.35
C ARG A 444 -22.65 34.90 -8.53
N ALA A 445 -22.36 33.69 -8.96
CA ALA A 445 -21.00 33.26 -9.29
C ALA A 445 -20.42 34.06 -10.46
N MET A 446 -21.23 34.37 -11.48
CA MET A 446 -20.77 35.25 -12.57
C MET A 446 -20.46 36.68 -12.09
N ALA A 447 -21.22 37.22 -11.16
CA ALA A 447 -20.94 38.53 -10.55
C ALA A 447 -19.62 38.50 -9.76
N PHE A 448 -19.41 37.46 -8.95
CA PHE A 448 -18.15 37.21 -8.24
C PHE A 448 -16.95 37.16 -9.19
N TRP A 449 -17.01 36.35 -10.26
CA TRP A 449 -15.90 36.19 -11.21
C TRP A 449 -15.59 37.47 -12.02
N ARG A 450 -16.50 38.41 -12.14
CA ARG A 450 -16.28 39.71 -12.81
C ARG A 450 -15.58 40.73 -11.91
N ASP A 451 -15.68 40.57 -10.60
CA ASP A 451 -15.03 41.45 -9.61
C ASP A 451 -13.61 40.91 -9.33
N LYS A 452 -12.61 41.51 -10.03
CA LYS A 452 -11.21 41.07 -9.93
C LYS A 452 -10.63 41.20 -8.52
N ASP A 453 -11.08 42.19 -7.76
CA ASP A 453 -10.55 42.44 -6.41
C ASP A 453 -11.11 41.41 -5.44
N GLU A 454 -12.34 41.00 -5.62
CA GLU A 454 -12.97 39.91 -4.85
C GLU A 454 -12.33 38.55 -5.15
N VAL A 455 -12.13 38.23 -6.43
CA VAL A 455 -11.51 36.96 -6.85
C VAL A 455 -10.09 36.83 -6.35
N ARG A 456 -9.28 37.90 -6.39
CA ARG A 456 -7.87 37.88 -5.94
C ARG A 456 -7.70 37.55 -4.46
N GLN A 457 -8.71 37.79 -3.63
CA GLN A 457 -8.66 37.39 -2.22
C GLN A 457 -8.56 35.86 -2.06
N TYR A 458 -9.08 35.10 -3.02
CA TYR A 458 -9.09 33.63 -3.01
C TYR A 458 -8.08 33.00 -3.98
N LEU A 459 -7.83 33.68 -5.10
CA LEU A 459 -6.93 33.26 -6.17
C LEU A 459 -6.05 34.45 -6.59
N PRO A 460 -4.93 34.72 -5.88
CA PRO A 460 -4.07 35.89 -6.11
C PRO A 460 -3.57 36.02 -7.55
N ASP A 461 -3.22 34.88 -8.16
CA ASP A 461 -2.63 34.81 -9.51
C ASP A 461 -3.68 34.54 -10.61
N TYR A 462 -4.97 34.72 -10.28
CA TYR A 462 -6.04 34.42 -11.21
C TYR A 462 -6.01 35.33 -12.42
N ILE A 463 -6.01 34.70 -13.61
CA ILE A 463 -6.17 35.35 -14.91
C ILE A 463 -7.43 34.77 -15.56
N PHE A 464 -8.37 35.67 -15.92
CA PHE A 464 -9.58 35.24 -16.62
C PHE A 464 -9.24 34.55 -17.95
N SER A 465 -9.77 33.36 -18.17
CA SER A 465 -9.67 32.63 -19.42
C SER A 465 -11.02 32.59 -20.16
N THR A 466 -11.74 31.49 -20.02
CA THR A 466 -13.11 31.32 -20.54
C THR A 466 -14.03 30.84 -19.44
N TRP A 467 -15.32 31.15 -19.54
CA TRP A 467 -16.33 30.65 -18.60
C TRP A 467 -16.35 29.12 -18.50
N ARG A 468 -16.04 28.42 -19.59
CA ARG A 468 -15.92 26.97 -19.60
C ARG A 468 -14.75 26.48 -18.75
N GLN A 469 -13.59 27.16 -18.87
CA GLN A 469 -12.39 26.84 -18.10
C GLN A 469 -12.58 27.14 -16.62
N ILE A 470 -13.19 28.29 -16.29
CA ILE A 470 -13.49 28.67 -14.90
C ILE A 470 -14.40 27.60 -14.25
N ARG A 471 -15.50 27.24 -14.90
CA ARG A 471 -16.40 26.19 -14.37
C ARG A 471 -15.74 24.83 -14.22
N LYS A 472 -14.77 24.52 -15.06
CA LYS A 472 -14.02 23.26 -14.98
C LYS A 472 -13.00 23.28 -13.84
N ASN A 473 -12.23 24.37 -13.73
CA ASN A 473 -11.10 24.44 -12.79
C ASN A 473 -11.52 24.96 -11.41
N TYR A 474 -12.54 25.82 -11.35
CA TYR A 474 -12.95 26.51 -10.13
C TYR A 474 -14.47 26.46 -9.93
N PRO A 475 -15.10 25.29 -9.85
CA PRO A 475 -16.52 25.19 -9.60
C PRO A 475 -16.87 25.78 -8.22
N ILE A 476 -18.04 26.41 -8.14
CA ILE A 476 -18.62 26.96 -6.91
C ILE A 476 -19.93 26.22 -6.63
N GLU A 477 -20.12 25.75 -5.39
CA GLU A 477 -21.31 25.03 -4.96
C GLU A 477 -21.73 25.44 -3.55
N ALA A 478 -23.02 25.41 -3.26
CA ALA A 478 -23.58 25.67 -1.94
C ALA A 478 -24.03 24.37 -1.27
N PHE A 479 -23.79 24.30 0.01
CA PHE A 479 -24.14 23.16 0.87
C PHE A 479 -24.93 23.67 2.07
N ASP A 480 -25.89 22.88 2.55
CA ASP A 480 -26.68 23.21 3.74
C ASP A 480 -26.11 22.50 5.00
N TYR A 481 -24.92 21.95 4.87
CA TYR A 481 -24.12 21.38 5.96
C TYR A 481 -22.65 21.78 5.79
N ASN A 482 -22.09 22.40 6.79
CA ASN A 482 -20.68 22.78 6.81
C ASN A 482 -19.85 21.62 7.39
N VAL A 483 -19.09 20.94 6.53
CA VAL A 483 -18.29 19.76 6.91
C VAL A 483 -17.14 20.12 7.87
N TYR A 484 -16.66 21.37 7.87
CA TYR A 484 -15.56 21.80 8.74
C TYR A 484 -16.03 22.17 10.15
N SER A 485 -17.19 22.83 10.28
CA SER A 485 -17.78 23.14 11.59
C SER A 485 -18.62 21.99 12.16
N GLY A 486 -19.06 21.07 11.32
CA GLY A 486 -19.94 19.97 11.70
C GLY A 486 -21.39 20.42 12.01
N VAL A 487 -21.82 21.56 11.48
CA VAL A 487 -23.12 22.18 11.76
C VAL A 487 -23.96 22.26 10.48
N ALA A 488 -25.29 22.07 10.64
CA ALA A 488 -26.26 22.31 9.57
C ALA A 488 -26.41 23.80 9.36
N GLU A 489 -25.62 24.40 8.48
CA GLU A 489 -25.61 25.78 8.08
C GLU A 489 -25.27 25.91 6.61
N ARG A 490 -25.84 26.93 5.94
CA ARG A 490 -25.55 27.16 4.52
C ARG A 490 -24.15 27.76 4.37
N VAL A 491 -23.33 27.09 3.55
CA VAL A 491 -21.97 27.50 3.21
C VAL A 491 -21.74 27.35 1.70
N VAL A 492 -20.97 28.27 1.13
CA VAL A 492 -20.55 28.19 -0.29
C VAL A 492 -19.08 27.87 -0.33
N PHE A 493 -18.71 26.87 -1.12
CA PHE A 493 -17.33 26.49 -1.36
C PHE A 493 -16.94 26.66 -2.82
N MET A 494 -15.68 27.02 -3.04
CA MET A 494 -15.00 26.93 -4.32
C MET A 494 -13.95 25.81 -4.25
N ALA A 495 -13.96 24.93 -5.22
CA ALA A 495 -12.88 23.94 -5.42
C ALA A 495 -11.90 24.46 -6.47
N ASP A 496 -10.61 24.33 -6.22
CA ASP A 496 -9.55 24.64 -7.16
C ASP A 496 -8.90 23.32 -7.64
N TYR A 497 -9.12 23.00 -8.90
CA TYR A 497 -8.56 21.81 -9.58
C TYR A 497 -7.43 22.16 -10.55
N SER A 498 -6.92 23.39 -10.54
CA SER A 498 -5.95 23.86 -11.55
C SER A 498 -4.62 23.13 -11.52
N ASN A 499 -4.21 22.64 -10.34
CA ASN A 499 -2.90 22.05 -10.10
C ASN A 499 -2.93 20.52 -9.82
N GLY A 500 -3.96 19.82 -10.31
CA GLY A 500 -4.07 18.36 -10.15
C GLY A 500 -4.54 17.88 -8.77
N LYS A 501 -4.42 18.71 -7.71
CA LYS A 501 -5.02 18.50 -6.40
C LYS A 501 -6.21 19.42 -6.23
N CYS A 502 -7.27 18.92 -5.59
CA CYS A 502 -8.41 19.76 -5.24
C CYS A 502 -8.13 20.53 -3.93
N ILE A 503 -8.11 21.85 -4.01
CA ILE A 503 -8.07 22.73 -2.84
C ILE A 503 -9.45 23.35 -2.68
N VAL A 504 -10.08 23.17 -1.52
CA VAL A 504 -11.41 23.73 -1.24
C VAL A 504 -11.30 24.94 -0.33
N LYS A 505 -11.93 26.04 -0.72
CA LYS A 505 -11.96 27.30 0.03
C LYS A 505 -13.41 27.70 0.32
N PRO A 506 -13.77 28.01 1.58
CA PRO A 506 -15.05 28.66 1.86
C PRO A 506 -15.06 30.05 1.24
N LEU A 507 -16.15 30.40 0.56
CA LEU A 507 -16.33 31.72 -0.04
C LEU A 507 -17.22 32.59 0.85
N ILE A 508 -16.65 33.63 1.44
CA ILE A 508 -17.35 34.67 2.21
C ILE A 508 -17.41 35.93 1.34
N SER A 509 -18.25 35.89 0.30
CA SER A 509 -18.33 36.94 -0.68
C SER A 509 -19.68 37.65 -0.62
N LYS A 510 -19.67 38.98 -0.77
CA LYS A 510 -20.89 39.82 -0.87
C LYS A 510 -21.85 39.36 -1.99
N TYR A 511 -21.33 38.62 -3.00
CA TYR A 511 -22.14 38.09 -4.10
C TYR A 511 -22.78 36.75 -3.78
N LEU A 512 -22.24 35.98 -2.83
CA LEU A 512 -22.58 34.58 -2.62
C LEU A 512 -23.31 34.30 -1.30
N GLN A 513 -23.25 35.24 -0.35
CA GLN A 513 -24.04 35.17 0.88
C GLN A 513 -25.53 35.48 0.59
N ASN A 514 -26.44 34.69 1.16
CA ASN A 514 -27.86 35.09 1.19
C ASN A 514 -28.02 36.27 2.15
N ASN A 515 -28.65 37.34 1.71
CA ASN A 515 -29.22 38.36 2.60
C ASN A 515 -30.34 37.74 3.43
#